data_ab329092cff808bef376b2f7b0657de3
#
_entry.id   ab329092cff808bef376b2f7b0657de3
#
_cell.length_a   1.000
_cell.length_b   1.000
_cell.length_c   1.000
_cell.angle_alpha   90.00
_cell.angle_beta   90.00
_cell.angle_gamma   90.00
#
_symmetry.space_group_name_H-M   'P 1'
#
loop_
_entity.id
_entity.type
_entity.pdbx_description
1 polymer ?
#
loop_
_entity_poly.entity_id
_entity_poly.type
_entity_poly.pdbx_seq_one_letter_code
_entity_poly.pdbx_strand_id
1 'polypeptide(L)'
;MRIVKPGPDRETPRGVVGGAEISQTTAGAHNIYMGRFRVPPGAISRPHYHDGCESAVYMLSGSMRIRWGDRLEQELVVEPGDLLYVPPRETHVLENPSDTEPADYVVARDSPLEDAVIVPWAADEP
;
A
#
# COMPACT_ATOMS: atom_id res chain seq x y z
N MET A 1 8.73 -5.27 24.71
CA MET A 1 9.49 -5.13 23.45
C MET A 1 9.58 -6.49 22.81
N ARG A 2 9.33 -6.57 21.49
CA ARG A 2 9.35 -7.86 20.79
C ARG A 2 9.73 -7.70 19.32
N ILE A 3 10.27 -8.76 18.74
CA ILE A 3 10.53 -8.84 17.31
C ILE A 3 9.36 -9.60 16.66
N VAL A 4 8.79 -9.03 15.61
CA VAL A 4 7.81 -9.72 14.77
C VAL A 4 8.56 -10.23 13.54
N LYS A 5 8.63 -11.55 13.39
CA LYS A 5 9.29 -12.15 12.22
C LYS A 5 8.35 -12.15 11.03
N PRO A 6 8.87 -11.95 9.80
CA PRO A 6 8.02 -12.07 8.63
C PRO A 6 7.50 -13.50 8.51
N GLY A 7 6.20 -13.60 8.21
CA GLY A 7 5.59 -14.87 7.83
C GLY A 7 5.60 -15.02 6.31
N PRO A 8 4.88 -16.03 5.77
CA PRO A 8 4.71 -16.17 4.33
C PRO A 8 4.04 -14.92 3.76
N ASP A 9 4.42 -14.55 2.54
CA ASP A 9 3.72 -13.50 1.81
C ASP A 9 2.26 -13.89 1.61
N ARG A 10 1.36 -12.91 1.75
CA ARG A 10 -0.08 -13.12 1.55
C ARG A 10 -0.66 -12.02 0.68
N GLU A 11 -1.62 -12.40 -0.14
CA GLU A 11 -2.37 -11.43 -0.92
C GLU A 11 -3.36 -10.68 -0.04
N THR A 12 -3.40 -9.37 -0.18
CA THR A 12 -4.34 -8.52 0.54
C THR A 12 -5.60 -8.28 -0.29
N PRO A 13 -6.73 -7.89 0.34
CA PRO A 13 -7.96 -7.61 -0.42
C PRO A 13 -7.80 -6.54 -1.51
N ARG A 14 -6.87 -5.60 -1.34
CA ARG A 14 -6.61 -4.56 -2.33
C ARG A 14 -5.69 -4.99 -3.48
N GLY A 15 -5.18 -6.24 -3.44
CA GLY A 15 -4.42 -6.81 -4.55
C GLY A 15 -2.92 -6.63 -4.49
N VAL A 16 -2.36 -6.14 -3.39
CA VAL A 16 -0.92 -6.15 -3.14
C VAL A 16 -0.55 -7.30 -2.23
N VAL A 17 0.72 -7.69 -2.23
CA VAL A 17 1.19 -8.80 -1.41
C VAL A 17 1.80 -8.24 -0.12
N GLY A 18 1.32 -8.72 1.03
CA GLY A 18 1.82 -8.35 2.35
C GLY A 18 2.85 -9.33 2.86
N GLY A 19 3.81 -8.83 3.62
CA GLY A 19 4.85 -9.61 4.28
C GLY A 19 4.84 -9.38 5.79
N ALA A 20 5.90 -8.80 6.32
CA ALA A 20 6.03 -8.50 7.75
C ALA A 20 5.25 -7.24 8.12
N GLU A 21 4.65 -7.23 9.32
CA GLU A 21 3.94 -6.05 9.81
C GLU A 21 3.97 -5.94 11.34
N ILE A 22 3.94 -4.71 11.83
CA ILE A 22 3.62 -4.36 13.21
C ILE A 22 2.20 -3.79 13.19
N SER A 23 1.30 -4.41 13.93
CA SER A 23 -0.12 -4.03 13.97
C SER A 23 -0.72 -4.38 15.33
N GLN A 24 -2.00 -4.09 15.50
CA GLN A 24 -2.75 -4.56 16.66
C GLN A 24 -2.69 -6.09 16.75
N THR A 25 -2.87 -6.77 15.64
CA THR A 25 -2.92 -8.25 15.60
C THR A 25 -1.57 -8.88 15.91
N THR A 26 -0.48 -8.35 15.36
CA THR A 26 0.85 -8.97 15.49
C THR A 26 1.58 -8.60 16.77
N ALA A 27 1.41 -7.39 17.24
CA ALA A 27 2.20 -6.85 18.36
C ALA A 27 1.36 -6.21 19.46
N GLY A 28 0.05 -6.14 19.30
CA GLY A 28 -0.82 -5.43 20.23
C GLY A 28 -0.62 -3.92 20.17
N ALA A 29 -0.21 -3.38 19.02
CA ALA A 29 0.00 -1.95 18.86
C ALA A 29 -1.30 -1.18 19.08
N HIS A 30 -1.19 -0.01 19.71
CA HIS A 30 -2.35 0.83 20.04
C HIS A 30 -2.62 1.89 18.99
N ASN A 31 -1.56 2.48 18.41
CA ASN A 31 -1.69 3.68 17.58
C ASN A 31 -0.95 3.60 16.25
N ILE A 32 -0.12 2.60 16.06
CA ILE A 32 0.76 2.56 14.88
C ILE A 32 0.60 1.27 14.09
N TYR A 33 0.91 1.40 12.82
CA TYR A 33 1.06 0.28 11.89
C TYR A 33 2.31 0.49 11.06
N MET A 34 3.06 -0.57 10.82
CA MET A 34 4.16 -0.56 9.87
C MET A 34 4.19 -1.90 9.16
N GLY A 35 4.19 -1.88 7.83
CA GLY A 35 4.18 -3.10 7.05
C GLY A 35 5.04 -3.00 5.81
N ARG A 36 5.51 -4.15 5.36
CA ARG A 36 6.22 -4.29 4.11
C ARG A 36 5.32 -4.97 3.10
N PHE A 37 5.23 -4.37 1.91
CA PHE A 37 4.36 -4.84 0.83
C PHE A 37 5.11 -4.91 -0.48
N ARG A 38 4.52 -5.68 -1.41
CA ARG A 38 5.05 -5.86 -2.76
C ARG A 38 3.92 -5.73 -3.76
N VAL A 39 4.19 -4.99 -4.83
CA VAL A 39 3.36 -5.01 -6.04
C VAL A 39 4.10 -5.90 -7.05
N PRO A 40 3.58 -7.08 -7.38
CA PRO A 40 4.24 -7.98 -8.34
C PRO A 40 4.41 -7.32 -9.70
N PRO A 41 5.35 -7.82 -10.52
CA PRO A 41 5.51 -7.30 -11.89
C PRO A 41 4.20 -7.29 -12.66
N GLY A 42 3.87 -6.18 -13.29
CA GLY A 42 2.66 -6.02 -14.09
C GLY A 42 1.36 -5.92 -13.32
N ALA A 43 1.39 -6.00 -11.99
CA ALA A 43 0.18 -5.96 -11.17
C ALA A 43 -0.32 -4.54 -10.95
N ILE A 44 -1.63 -4.45 -10.74
CA ILE A 44 -2.33 -3.21 -10.40
C ILE A 44 -3.20 -3.51 -9.19
N SER A 45 -3.10 -2.68 -8.14
CA SER A 45 -3.98 -2.81 -6.99
C SER A 45 -5.40 -2.38 -7.34
N ARG A 46 -6.35 -2.78 -6.51
CA ARG A 46 -7.70 -2.22 -6.59
C ARG A 46 -7.68 -0.78 -6.12
N PRO A 47 -8.55 0.09 -6.68
CA PRO A 47 -8.73 1.43 -6.14
C PRO A 47 -9.18 1.34 -4.68
N HIS A 48 -8.53 2.09 -3.82
CA HIS A 48 -8.83 2.03 -2.39
C HIS A 48 -8.39 3.31 -1.70
N TYR A 49 -8.89 3.51 -0.49
CA TYR A 49 -8.41 4.53 0.40
C TYR A 49 -8.35 3.97 1.83
N HIS A 50 -7.58 4.64 2.68
CA HIS A 50 -7.51 4.34 4.10
C HIS A 50 -8.29 5.41 4.85
N ASP A 51 -9.27 4.98 5.65
CA ASP A 51 -10.12 5.90 6.40
C ASP A 51 -9.53 6.13 7.79
N GLY A 52 -9.51 7.39 8.21
CA GLY A 52 -9.11 7.75 9.56
C GLY A 52 -7.62 7.67 9.86
N CYS A 53 -6.76 7.52 8.86
CA CYS A 53 -5.31 7.50 9.09
C CYS A 53 -4.53 8.13 7.93
N GLU A 54 -3.35 8.61 8.26
CA GLU A 54 -2.34 9.05 7.30
C GLU A 54 -1.37 7.92 7.03
N SER A 55 -0.77 7.89 5.87
CA SER A 55 0.26 6.91 5.52
C SER A 55 1.52 7.59 5.02
N ALA A 56 2.65 7.03 5.42
CA ALA A 56 3.97 7.37 4.88
C ALA A 56 4.55 6.12 4.25
N VAL A 57 5.03 6.23 3.02
CA VAL A 57 5.58 5.12 2.26
C VAL A 57 7.04 5.38 1.99
N TYR A 58 7.88 4.37 2.18
CA TYR A 58 9.28 4.37 1.78
C TYR A 58 9.51 3.30 0.72
N MET A 59 9.96 3.73 -0.47
CA MET A 59 10.19 2.83 -1.59
C MET A 59 11.54 2.14 -1.44
N LEU A 60 11.53 0.81 -1.33
CA LEU A 60 12.75 0.01 -1.14
C LEU A 60 13.40 -0.34 -2.47
N SER A 61 12.63 -0.89 -3.40
CA SER A 61 13.16 -1.38 -4.68
C SER A 61 12.04 -1.43 -5.72
N GLY A 62 12.42 -1.37 -6.99
CA GLY A 62 11.45 -1.23 -8.07
C GLY A 62 10.82 0.15 -8.09
N SER A 63 9.92 0.38 -9.01
CA SER A 63 9.19 1.64 -9.13
C SER A 63 7.70 1.39 -9.15
N MET A 64 6.92 2.33 -8.61
CA MET A 64 5.47 2.28 -8.65
C MET A 64 4.93 3.51 -9.36
N ARG A 65 3.94 3.31 -10.20
CA ARG A 65 3.09 4.39 -10.69
C ARG A 65 1.86 4.45 -9.78
N ILE A 66 1.56 5.63 -9.29
CA ILE A 66 0.38 5.85 -8.46
C ILE A 66 -0.56 6.78 -9.18
N ARG A 67 -1.80 6.34 -9.34
CA ARG A 67 -2.90 7.19 -9.80
C ARG A 67 -3.76 7.51 -8.59
N TRP A 68 -4.17 8.76 -8.50
CA TRP A 68 -4.94 9.24 -7.37
C TRP A 68 -5.86 10.37 -7.77
N GLY A 69 -6.73 10.75 -6.87
CA GLY A 69 -7.77 11.73 -7.12
C GLY A 69 -9.13 11.07 -7.28
N ASP A 70 -10.19 11.85 -7.31
CA ASP A 70 -11.57 11.36 -7.34
C ASP A 70 -11.87 10.48 -8.55
N ARG A 71 -11.19 10.72 -9.66
CA ARG A 71 -11.33 9.94 -10.89
C ARG A 71 -10.01 9.29 -11.30
N LEU A 72 -9.05 9.21 -10.38
CA LEU A 72 -7.72 8.68 -10.64
C LEU A 72 -7.02 9.44 -11.79
N GLU A 73 -7.29 10.72 -11.88
CA GLU A 73 -6.80 11.58 -12.96
C GLU A 73 -5.38 12.11 -12.72
N GLN A 74 -4.91 12.06 -11.48
CA GLN A 74 -3.55 12.45 -11.13
C GLN A 74 -2.63 11.24 -11.21
N GLU A 75 -1.37 11.49 -11.53
CA GLU A 75 -0.38 10.42 -11.63
C GLU A 75 0.97 10.90 -11.10
N LEU A 76 1.66 10.01 -10.40
CA LEU A 76 3.04 10.21 -10.00
C LEU A 76 3.79 8.88 -10.01
N VAL A 77 5.13 8.94 -10.05
CA VAL A 77 6.00 7.77 -10.03
C VAL A 77 6.86 7.85 -8.78
N VAL A 78 6.91 6.75 -8.04
CA VAL A 78 7.73 6.61 -6.84
C VAL A 78 8.91 5.72 -7.17
N GLU A 79 10.12 6.27 -7.01
CA GLU A 79 11.36 5.58 -7.28
C GLU A 79 12.02 5.09 -5.99
N PRO A 80 12.95 4.12 -6.04
CA PRO A 80 13.65 3.67 -4.84
C PRO A 80 14.27 4.83 -4.06
N GLY A 81 14.04 4.85 -2.75
CA GLY A 81 14.53 5.92 -1.88
C GLY A 81 13.56 7.08 -1.70
N ASP A 82 12.52 7.16 -2.51
CA ASP A 82 11.50 8.20 -2.35
C ASP A 82 10.62 7.95 -1.15
N LEU A 83 10.13 9.04 -0.57
CA LEU A 83 9.11 9.03 0.47
C LEU A 83 7.82 9.60 -0.10
N LEU A 84 6.71 8.91 0.15
CA LEU A 84 5.39 9.32 -0.32
C LEU A 84 4.48 9.55 0.87
N TYR A 85 3.77 10.67 0.87
CA TYR A 85 2.71 10.94 1.83
C TYR A 85 1.34 10.67 1.20
N VAL A 86 0.51 9.89 1.91
CA VAL A 86 -0.86 9.59 1.49
C VAL A 86 -1.82 10.11 2.55
N PRO A 87 -2.60 11.16 2.24
CA PRO A 87 -3.59 11.69 3.19
C PRO A 87 -4.75 10.71 3.42
N PRO A 88 -5.51 10.89 4.50
CA PRO A 88 -6.72 10.09 4.72
C PRO A 88 -7.69 10.24 3.56
N ARG A 89 -8.39 9.15 3.24
CA ARG A 89 -9.46 9.11 2.23
C ARG A 89 -9.06 9.46 0.81
N GLU A 90 -7.77 9.48 0.52
CA GLU A 90 -7.31 9.71 -0.84
C GLU A 90 -7.39 8.41 -1.62
N THR A 91 -8.34 8.30 -2.53
CA THR A 91 -8.48 7.13 -3.40
C THR A 91 -7.27 7.04 -4.32
N HIS A 92 -6.65 5.87 -4.36
CA HIS A 92 -5.45 5.65 -5.15
C HIS A 92 -5.34 4.22 -5.64
N VAL A 93 -4.47 4.04 -6.64
CA VAL A 93 -4.12 2.75 -7.25
C VAL A 93 -2.61 2.67 -7.34
N LEU A 94 -2.08 1.53 -6.95
CA LEU A 94 -0.66 1.22 -7.08
C LEU A 94 -0.47 0.31 -8.29
N GLU A 95 0.42 0.69 -9.19
CA GLU A 95 0.71 -0.06 -10.40
C GLU A 95 2.19 -0.30 -10.53
N ASN A 96 2.58 -1.53 -10.84
CA ASN A 96 3.96 -1.83 -11.19
C ASN A 96 4.04 -1.98 -12.71
N PRO A 97 4.62 -1.02 -13.42
CA PRO A 97 4.69 -1.07 -14.89
C PRO A 97 5.75 -2.03 -15.42
N SER A 98 6.64 -2.56 -14.57
CA SER A 98 7.67 -3.49 -14.99
C SER A 98 7.07 -4.89 -15.20
N ASP A 99 7.54 -5.58 -16.24
CA ASP A 99 7.18 -6.96 -16.50
C ASP A 99 8.05 -7.96 -15.74
N THR A 100 9.15 -7.51 -15.16
CA THR A 100 10.18 -8.40 -14.61
C THR A 100 10.51 -8.13 -13.15
N GLU A 101 10.44 -6.88 -12.70
CA GLU A 101 10.91 -6.49 -11.37
C GLU A 101 9.73 -6.20 -10.43
N PRO A 102 9.72 -6.78 -9.23
CA PRO A 102 8.73 -6.42 -8.22
C PRO A 102 8.99 -5.02 -7.67
N ALA A 103 7.98 -4.40 -7.10
CA ALA A 103 8.06 -3.13 -6.41
C ALA A 103 7.81 -3.36 -4.92
N ASP A 104 8.83 -3.16 -4.09
CA ASP A 104 8.77 -3.37 -2.65
C ASP A 104 8.78 -2.04 -1.92
N TYR A 105 7.91 -1.92 -0.93
CA TYR A 105 7.81 -0.69 -0.14
C TYR A 105 7.44 -1.00 1.32
N VAL A 106 7.73 -0.03 2.18
CA VAL A 106 7.30 -0.03 3.58
C VAL A 106 6.28 1.08 3.75
N VAL A 107 5.20 0.79 4.47
CA VAL A 107 4.22 1.80 4.83
C VAL A 107 4.11 1.90 6.35
N ALA A 108 4.02 3.13 6.85
CA ALA A 108 3.73 3.45 8.24
C ALA A 108 2.42 4.23 8.31
N ARG A 109 1.58 3.92 9.30
CA ARG A 109 0.30 4.60 9.51
C ARG A 109 0.10 4.91 10.98
N ASP A 110 -0.72 5.89 11.28
CA ASP A 110 -1.13 6.24 12.63
C ASP A 110 -2.44 5.55 13.03
N SER A 111 -2.57 4.30 12.63
CA SER A 111 -3.67 3.40 12.99
C SER A 111 -3.10 2.00 13.16
N PRO A 112 -3.51 1.23 14.17
CA PRO A 112 -2.95 -0.10 14.39
C PRO A 112 -3.54 -1.19 13.49
N LEU A 113 -4.44 -0.82 12.57
CA LEU A 113 -5.20 -1.77 11.75
C LEU A 113 -4.73 -1.73 10.32
N GLU A 114 -4.65 -2.92 9.70
CA GLU A 114 -4.48 -3.03 8.27
C GLU A 114 -5.87 -3.10 7.63
N ASP A 115 -6.41 -1.95 7.27
CA ASP A 115 -7.68 -1.89 6.58
C ASP A 115 -7.62 -0.91 5.42
N ALA A 116 -8.47 -1.15 4.45
CA ALA A 116 -8.64 -0.29 3.29
C ALA A 116 -10.10 -0.38 2.84
N VAL A 117 -10.62 0.72 2.34
CA VAL A 117 -11.93 0.75 1.73
C VAL A 117 -11.73 0.60 0.22
N ILE A 118 -12.24 -0.49 -0.34
CA ILE A 118 -12.15 -0.76 -1.77
C ILE A 118 -13.25 0.03 -2.47
N VAL A 119 -12.86 0.74 -3.52
CA VAL A 119 -13.74 1.59 -4.31
C VAL A 119 -13.92 0.97 -5.70
N PRO A 120 -15.13 0.93 -6.26
CA PRO A 120 -15.31 0.46 -7.62
C PRO A 120 -14.48 1.30 -8.59
N TRP A 121 -13.80 0.63 -9.51
CA TRP A 121 -13.04 1.31 -10.56
C TRP A 121 -14.02 1.89 -11.57
N ALA A 122 -13.85 3.18 -11.94
CA ALA A 122 -14.75 3.83 -12.91
C ALA A 122 -14.76 3.13 -14.27
N ALA A 123 -13.64 2.52 -14.66
CA ALA A 123 -13.53 1.76 -15.89
C ALA A 123 -14.29 0.42 -15.85
N ASP A 124 -14.64 -0.07 -14.66
CA ASP A 124 -15.42 -1.30 -14.48
C ASP A 124 -16.93 -1.02 -14.49
N GLU A 125 -17.32 0.24 -14.48
CA GLU A 125 -18.72 0.62 -14.55
C GLU A 125 -19.23 0.50 -15.97
N PRO A 126 -20.45 -0.04 -16.15
CA PRO A 126 -21.07 -0.16 -17.48
C PRO A 126 -21.36 1.18 -18.13
#